data_5e432caf05262126b6c00349c135b183
#
_entry.id   5e432caf05262126b6c00349c135b183
#
_cell.length_a   1.000
_cell.length_b   1.000
_cell.length_c   1.000
_cell.angle_alpha   90.00
_cell.angle_beta   90.00
_cell.angle_gamma   90.00
#
_symmetry.space_group_name_H-M   'P 1'
#
loop_
_entity.id
_entity.type
_entity.pdbx_description
1 polymer ?
#
loop_
_entity_poly.entity_id
_entity_poly.type
_entity_poly.pdbx_seq_one_letter_code
_entity_poly.pdbx_strand_id
1 'polypeptide(L)'
;MKSPLRKRLPRELKGEIGKYLVVLILMIATIGFVSGFLVADGSMIKAYNEGFEKYKIEDGNFRVKKKITKAQQENIEKNGVTLYENFYLEEALDNGSTMRIFKNREEINLVCLMEGKLPEKAGEMAIDRMYADNNKISVGDTLKSGSQKWKVTGFVALSDYSCLFQNNNDSMFDAIKFGVSVVTPEEFESLNQDKIQYSYSWVYDKEPKNEKQEKKMSEDLMEALGEEVTLESFVPQYLNQAITFTGDDMGSDRAMITMLLY
;
A
#
# COMPACT_ATOMS: atom_id res chain seq x y z
N MET A 1 53.19 -39.29 -24.00
CA MET A 1 52.73 -40.03 -22.79
C MET A 1 51.49 -39.30 -22.22
N LYS A 2 50.31 -39.98 -22.12
CA LYS A 2 49.10 -39.36 -21.50
C LYS A 2 49.34 -39.34 -19.99
N SER A 3 49.21 -38.15 -19.39
CA SER A 3 49.39 -37.92 -17.94
C SER A 3 48.59 -38.91 -17.14
N PRO A 4 49.17 -39.55 -16.09
CA PRO A 4 48.45 -40.52 -15.20
C PRO A 4 47.20 -39.94 -14.56
N LEU A 5 47.18 -38.63 -14.31
CA LEU A 5 46.05 -37.88 -13.77
C LEU A 5 44.79 -37.96 -14.65
N ARG A 6 44.95 -37.94 -16.00
CA ARG A 6 43.79 -38.04 -16.93
C ARG A 6 43.05 -39.38 -16.90
N LYS A 7 43.71 -40.45 -16.44
CA LYS A 7 43.06 -41.76 -16.29
C LYS A 7 42.43 -41.94 -14.89
N ARG A 8 42.95 -41.25 -13.89
CA ARG A 8 42.52 -41.34 -12.50
C ARG A 8 41.17 -40.58 -12.28
N LEU A 9 41.05 -39.38 -12.83
CA LEU A 9 39.83 -38.57 -12.73
C LEU A 9 38.53 -39.29 -13.10
N PRO A 10 38.39 -39.94 -14.27
CA PRO A 10 37.17 -40.66 -14.62
C PRO A 10 36.86 -41.86 -13.71
N ARG A 11 37.91 -42.49 -13.12
CA ARG A 11 37.77 -43.64 -12.24
C ARG A 11 37.27 -43.22 -10.85
N GLU A 12 37.80 -42.12 -10.31
CA GLU A 12 37.34 -41.52 -9.07
C GLU A 12 35.90 -40.97 -9.22
N LEU A 13 35.61 -40.33 -10.35
CA LEU A 13 34.26 -39.82 -10.65
C LEU A 13 33.24 -40.98 -10.67
N LYS A 14 33.56 -42.14 -11.29
CA LYS A 14 32.69 -43.29 -11.29
C LYS A 14 32.53 -43.97 -9.93
N GLY A 15 33.57 -43.96 -9.09
CA GLY A 15 33.53 -44.55 -7.75
C GLY A 15 32.72 -43.73 -6.73
N GLU A 16 32.65 -42.43 -6.93
CA GLU A 16 32.00 -41.49 -6.00
C GLU A 16 30.89 -40.66 -6.65
N ILE A 17 30.31 -41.18 -7.74
CA ILE A 17 29.30 -40.45 -8.54
C ILE A 17 28.12 -39.94 -7.69
N GLY A 18 27.72 -40.66 -6.66
CA GLY A 18 26.67 -40.27 -5.74
C GLY A 18 26.98 -38.99 -4.98
N LYS A 19 28.24 -38.81 -4.54
CA LYS A 19 28.66 -37.57 -3.83
C LYS A 19 28.65 -36.38 -4.77
N TYR A 20 29.19 -36.55 -5.97
CA TYR A 20 29.21 -35.46 -6.97
C TYR A 20 27.80 -35.10 -7.43
N LEU A 21 26.91 -36.07 -7.55
CA LEU A 21 25.50 -35.84 -7.94
C LEU A 21 24.75 -35.06 -6.86
N VAL A 22 24.98 -35.38 -5.58
CA VAL A 22 24.38 -34.61 -4.46
C VAL A 22 24.89 -33.18 -4.48
N VAL A 23 26.19 -32.94 -4.64
CA VAL A 23 26.76 -31.60 -4.71
C VAL A 23 26.20 -30.85 -5.91
N LEU A 24 26.10 -31.50 -7.07
CA LEU A 24 25.53 -30.89 -8.28
C LEU A 24 24.05 -30.48 -8.10
N ILE A 25 23.25 -31.38 -7.53
CA ILE A 25 21.83 -31.08 -7.22
C ILE A 25 21.73 -29.92 -6.25
N LEU A 26 22.55 -29.88 -5.20
CA LEU A 26 22.56 -28.81 -4.22
C LEU A 26 22.95 -27.47 -4.85
N MET A 27 23.96 -27.47 -5.73
CA MET A 27 24.35 -26.27 -6.47
C MET A 27 23.21 -25.77 -7.39
N ILE A 28 22.58 -26.67 -8.15
CA ILE A 28 21.45 -26.32 -9.02
C ILE A 28 20.29 -25.76 -8.19
N ALA A 29 19.96 -26.42 -7.07
CA ALA A 29 18.89 -25.97 -6.19
C ALA A 29 19.19 -24.58 -5.60
N THR A 30 20.41 -24.34 -5.13
CA THR A 30 20.83 -23.06 -4.56
C THR A 30 20.79 -21.94 -5.60
N ILE A 31 21.39 -22.17 -6.77
CA ILE A 31 21.39 -21.19 -7.86
C ILE A 31 19.95 -20.91 -8.34
N GLY A 32 19.15 -21.97 -8.50
CA GLY A 32 17.76 -21.84 -8.92
C GLY A 32 16.91 -21.08 -7.92
N PHE A 33 17.07 -21.34 -6.63
CA PHE A 33 16.37 -20.63 -5.56
C PHE A 33 16.73 -19.14 -5.54
N VAL A 34 18.04 -18.82 -5.49
CA VAL A 34 18.51 -17.43 -5.44
C VAL A 34 18.11 -16.66 -6.70
N SER A 35 18.29 -17.25 -7.89
CA SER A 35 17.90 -16.62 -9.14
C SER A 35 16.39 -16.40 -9.22
N GLY A 36 15.60 -17.39 -8.82
CA GLY A 36 14.14 -17.30 -8.80
C GLY A 36 13.65 -16.20 -7.85
N PHE A 37 14.26 -16.13 -6.66
CA PHE A 37 13.94 -15.08 -5.69
C PHE A 37 14.26 -13.68 -6.23
N LEU A 38 15.46 -13.46 -6.76
CA LEU A 38 15.87 -12.14 -7.29
C LEU A 38 14.98 -11.69 -8.46
N VAL A 39 14.54 -12.61 -9.31
CA VAL A 39 13.60 -12.29 -10.40
C VAL A 39 12.22 -11.94 -9.87
N ALA A 40 11.71 -12.69 -8.89
CA ALA A 40 10.42 -12.42 -8.27
C ALA A 40 10.42 -11.06 -7.55
N ASP A 41 11.44 -10.82 -6.72
CA ASP A 41 11.65 -9.56 -6.00
C ASP A 41 11.75 -8.36 -6.96
N GLY A 42 12.57 -8.47 -8.01
CA GLY A 42 12.67 -7.43 -9.04
C GLY A 42 11.34 -7.13 -9.74
N SER A 43 10.50 -8.14 -9.97
CA SER A 43 9.17 -7.96 -10.56
C SER A 43 8.20 -7.31 -9.58
N MET A 44 8.27 -7.65 -8.29
CA MET A 44 7.44 -7.05 -7.24
C MET A 44 7.78 -5.57 -7.04
N ILE A 45 9.07 -5.23 -6.91
CA ILE A 45 9.53 -3.84 -6.79
C ILE A 45 9.11 -3.01 -8.02
N LYS A 46 9.24 -3.58 -9.21
CA LYS A 46 8.79 -2.92 -10.43
C LYS A 46 7.30 -2.64 -10.42
N ALA A 47 6.48 -3.64 -10.08
CA ALA A 47 5.03 -3.49 -10.00
C ALA A 47 4.61 -2.47 -8.92
N TYR A 48 5.30 -2.46 -7.78
CA TYR A 48 5.10 -1.48 -6.73
C TYR A 48 5.37 -0.06 -7.23
N ASN A 49 6.53 0.17 -7.86
CA ASN A 49 6.88 1.50 -8.38
C ASN A 49 5.95 1.97 -9.51
N GLU A 50 5.58 1.08 -10.44
CA GLU A 50 4.59 1.39 -11.49
C GLU A 50 3.20 1.69 -10.92
N GLY A 51 2.90 1.18 -9.72
CA GLY A 51 1.67 1.43 -8.99
C GLY A 51 1.46 2.90 -8.66
N PHE A 52 2.51 3.66 -8.34
CA PHE A 52 2.42 5.07 -7.99
C PHE A 52 1.81 5.91 -9.12
N GLU A 53 2.32 5.74 -10.34
CA GLU A 53 1.80 6.44 -11.52
C GLU A 53 0.41 5.90 -11.93
N LYS A 54 0.29 4.56 -12.00
CA LYS A 54 -0.93 3.90 -12.46
C LYS A 54 -2.16 4.23 -11.62
N TYR A 55 -2.00 4.29 -10.31
CA TYR A 55 -3.08 4.56 -9.36
C TYR A 55 -3.09 5.99 -8.86
N LYS A 56 -2.24 6.86 -9.41
CA LYS A 56 -2.13 8.28 -9.04
C LYS A 56 -2.01 8.43 -7.52
N ILE A 57 -1.02 7.78 -6.93
CA ILE A 57 -0.81 7.83 -5.48
C ILE A 57 -0.41 9.25 -5.09
N GLU A 58 -0.99 9.75 -4.01
CA GLU A 58 -0.74 11.07 -3.44
C GLU A 58 0.72 11.30 -3.06
N ASP A 59 1.20 12.55 -3.13
CA ASP A 59 2.50 12.96 -2.58
C ASP A 59 2.45 13.19 -1.06
N GLY A 60 1.25 13.17 -0.51
CA GLY A 60 0.99 13.19 0.91
C GLY A 60 -0.45 13.56 1.23
N ASN A 61 -0.78 13.51 2.52
CA ASN A 61 -2.09 13.88 3.02
C ASN A 61 -2.01 14.71 4.30
N PHE A 62 -3.06 15.48 4.55
CA PHE A 62 -3.23 16.17 5.81
C PHE A 62 -4.69 16.14 6.25
N ARG A 63 -4.89 16.30 7.52
CA ARG A 63 -6.22 16.30 8.14
C ARG A 63 -6.46 17.60 8.87
N VAL A 64 -7.69 18.09 8.78
CA VAL A 64 -8.12 19.36 9.40
C VAL A 64 -9.41 19.16 10.18
N LYS A 65 -9.64 20.01 11.20
CA LYS A 65 -10.85 19.96 12.04
C LYS A 65 -12.13 20.32 11.32
N LYS A 66 -12.05 21.11 10.26
CA LYS A 66 -13.21 21.60 9.50
C LYS A 66 -12.88 21.56 8.02
N LYS A 67 -13.90 21.27 7.22
CA LYS A 67 -13.78 21.37 5.76
C LYS A 67 -13.22 22.71 5.36
N ILE A 68 -12.18 22.72 4.52
CA ILE A 68 -11.58 23.94 4.01
C ILE A 68 -12.50 24.62 3.00
N THR A 69 -12.49 25.95 2.99
CA THR A 69 -13.26 26.75 2.05
C THR A 69 -12.53 26.81 0.70
N LYS A 70 -13.26 27.14 -0.37
CA LYS A 70 -12.65 27.32 -1.70
C LYS A 70 -11.53 28.36 -1.70
N ALA A 71 -11.68 29.47 -0.96
CA ALA A 71 -10.65 30.50 -0.85
C ALA A 71 -9.38 29.97 -0.17
N GLN A 72 -9.52 29.19 0.89
CA GLN A 72 -8.39 28.54 1.55
C GLN A 72 -7.72 27.53 0.61
N GLN A 73 -8.50 26.71 -0.09
CA GLN A 73 -7.96 25.77 -1.07
C GLN A 73 -7.15 26.50 -2.15
N GLU A 74 -7.70 27.54 -2.76
CA GLU A 74 -7.02 28.35 -3.77
C GLU A 74 -5.72 29.00 -3.24
N ASN A 75 -5.70 29.41 -1.96
CA ASN A 75 -4.49 29.96 -1.34
C ASN A 75 -3.42 28.88 -1.13
N ILE A 76 -3.81 27.71 -0.67
CA ILE A 76 -2.90 26.59 -0.45
C ILE A 76 -2.31 26.13 -1.80
N GLU A 77 -3.13 25.98 -2.83
CA GLU A 77 -2.72 25.53 -4.17
C GLU A 77 -1.72 26.48 -4.86
N LYS A 78 -1.68 27.79 -4.49
CA LYS A 78 -0.63 28.71 -4.95
C LYS A 78 0.79 28.28 -4.58
N ASN A 79 0.93 27.37 -3.61
CA ASN A 79 2.24 26.83 -3.22
C ASN A 79 2.71 25.66 -4.12
N GLY A 80 2.10 25.49 -5.29
CA GLY A 80 2.52 24.50 -6.30
C GLY A 80 2.07 23.09 -5.99
N VAL A 81 0.88 22.96 -5.43
CA VAL A 81 0.19 21.69 -5.18
C VAL A 81 -1.25 21.74 -5.68
N THR A 82 -1.79 20.60 -6.04
CA THR A 82 -3.22 20.40 -6.28
C THR A 82 -3.82 19.58 -5.16
N LEU A 83 -4.94 20.01 -4.58
CA LEU A 83 -5.61 19.35 -3.46
C LEU A 83 -6.81 18.52 -3.91
N TYR A 84 -6.97 17.35 -3.29
CA TYR A 84 -8.09 16.44 -3.51
C TYR A 84 -8.78 16.09 -2.18
N GLU A 85 -10.13 16.13 -2.15
CA GLU A 85 -10.89 15.66 -1.01
C GLU A 85 -10.77 14.13 -0.88
N ASN A 86 -10.20 13.66 0.22
CA ASN A 86 -10.05 12.25 0.54
C ASN A 86 -10.67 11.95 1.91
N PHE A 87 -11.93 12.39 2.08
CA PHE A 87 -12.67 12.28 3.33
C PHE A 87 -13.03 10.84 3.63
N TYR A 88 -13.05 10.51 4.91
CA TYR A 88 -13.43 9.19 5.38
C TYR A 88 -14.21 9.24 6.69
N LEU A 89 -14.84 8.12 7.00
CA LEU A 89 -15.50 7.82 8.27
C LEU A 89 -14.89 6.55 8.84
N GLU A 90 -14.90 6.41 10.15
CA GLU A 90 -14.59 5.13 10.80
C GLU A 90 -15.81 4.59 11.50
N GLU A 91 -16.16 3.33 11.19
CA GLU A 91 -17.26 2.60 11.82
C GLU A 91 -16.74 1.35 12.54
N ALA A 92 -17.16 1.20 13.78
CA ALA A 92 -16.92 -0.02 14.55
C ALA A 92 -17.87 -1.12 14.05
N LEU A 93 -17.33 -2.21 13.54
CA LEU A 93 -18.12 -3.34 13.08
C LEU A 93 -18.47 -4.31 14.21
N ASP A 94 -19.57 -5.06 14.03
CA ASP A 94 -20.05 -6.03 15.01
C ASP A 94 -19.04 -7.17 15.28
N ASN A 95 -18.09 -7.41 14.39
CA ASN A 95 -16.99 -8.37 14.59
C ASN A 95 -15.84 -7.82 15.46
N GLY A 96 -15.95 -6.60 15.96
CA GLY A 96 -14.98 -5.95 16.83
C GLY A 96 -13.80 -5.30 16.10
N SER A 97 -13.88 -5.14 14.79
CA SER A 97 -12.92 -4.39 13.97
C SER A 97 -13.41 -2.98 13.67
N THR A 98 -12.51 -2.12 13.19
CA THR A 98 -12.82 -0.79 12.68
C THR A 98 -12.70 -0.78 11.16
N MET A 99 -13.70 -0.26 10.47
CA MET A 99 -13.68 -0.07 9.02
C MET A 99 -13.61 1.42 8.70
N ARG A 100 -12.54 1.82 7.99
CA ARG A 100 -12.42 3.16 7.42
C ARG A 100 -13.05 3.17 6.05
N ILE A 101 -14.08 4.00 5.90
CA ILE A 101 -14.96 4.02 4.74
C ILE A 101 -14.68 5.29 3.94
N PHE A 102 -14.36 5.12 2.67
CA PHE A 102 -14.20 6.19 1.70
C PHE A 102 -15.31 6.14 0.65
N LYS A 103 -15.61 7.25 0.01
CA LYS A 103 -16.31 7.19 -1.27
C LYS A 103 -15.35 6.68 -2.36
N ASN A 104 -15.88 6.02 -3.39
CA ASN A 104 -15.07 5.60 -4.53
C ASN A 104 -14.28 6.79 -5.11
N ARG A 105 -13.02 6.56 -5.46
CA ARG A 105 -12.05 7.59 -5.87
C ARG A 105 -11.78 7.49 -7.36
N GLU A 106 -11.84 8.63 -8.07
CA GLU A 106 -11.71 8.71 -9.51
C GLU A 106 -10.53 9.58 -9.96
N GLU A 107 -10.01 10.44 -9.09
CA GLU A 107 -9.01 11.44 -9.46
C GLU A 107 -7.62 11.12 -8.87
N ILE A 108 -7.57 10.67 -7.63
CA ILE A 108 -6.34 10.36 -6.88
C ILE A 108 -6.53 9.09 -6.06
N ASN A 109 -5.45 8.41 -5.72
CA ASN A 109 -5.46 7.17 -4.93
C ASN A 109 -6.47 6.16 -5.48
N LEU A 110 -6.39 5.90 -6.78
CA LEU A 110 -7.37 5.07 -7.50
C LEU A 110 -7.44 3.67 -6.90
N VAL A 111 -8.65 3.15 -6.86
CA VAL A 111 -8.94 1.83 -6.31
C VAL A 111 -8.60 0.74 -7.32
N CYS A 112 -7.85 -0.28 -6.89
CA CYS A 112 -7.62 -1.48 -7.68
C CYS A 112 -8.66 -2.55 -7.34
N LEU A 113 -9.58 -2.85 -8.25
CA LEU A 113 -10.51 -3.96 -8.10
C LEU A 113 -9.76 -5.28 -8.32
N MET A 114 -9.78 -6.16 -7.32
CA MET A 114 -9.12 -7.47 -7.34
C MET A 114 -10.10 -8.63 -7.58
N GLU A 115 -11.32 -8.52 -7.05
CA GLU A 115 -12.35 -9.57 -7.19
C GLU A 115 -13.73 -8.94 -7.09
N GLY A 116 -14.73 -9.52 -7.76
CA GLY A 116 -16.11 -9.05 -7.74
C GLY A 116 -16.31 -7.75 -8.51
N LYS A 117 -17.00 -6.78 -7.92
CA LYS A 117 -17.29 -5.48 -8.52
C LYS A 117 -17.25 -4.34 -7.49
N LEU A 118 -17.01 -3.13 -7.94
CA LEU A 118 -17.17 -1.93 -7.12
C LEU A 118 -18.66 -1.72 -6.75
N PRO A 119 -18.95 -1.04 -5.63
CA PRO A 119 -20.32 -0.74 -5.23
C PRO A 119 -20.99 0.18 -6.26
N GLU A 120 -22.24 -0.14 -6.61
CA GLU A 120 -23.04 0.57 -7.61
C GLU A 120 -24.25 1.27 -6.99
N LYS A 121 -24.63 0.89 -5.77
CA LYS A 121 -25.79 1.45 -5.05
C LYS A 121 -25.58 1.46 -3.55
N ALA A 122 -26.41 2.21 -2.86
CA ALA A 122 -26.44 2.27 -1.40
C ALA A 122 -26.59 0.87 -0.77
N GLY A 123 -25.92 0.65 0.37
CA GLY A 123 -25.87 -0.64 1.05
C GLY A 123 -24.88 -1.64 0.43
N GLU A 124 -24.10 -1.25 -0.58
CA GLU A 124 -23.00 -2.03 -1.13
C GLU A 124 -21.65 -1.45 -0.70
N MET A 125 -20.64 -2.33 -0.51
CA MET A 125 -19.30 -1.97 -0.09
C MET A 125 -18.29 -2.88 -0.77
N ALA A 126 -17.17 -2.32 -1.24
CA ALA A 126 -15.98 -3.10 -1.59
C ALA A 126 -14.93 -2.89 -0.51
N ILE A 127 -14.36 -3.98 -0.01
CA ILE A 127 -13.44 -3.98 1.14
C ILE A 127 -12.04 -4.37 0.73
N ASP A 128 -11.05 -3.96 1.52
CA ASP A 128 -9.68 -4.36 1.31
C ASP A 128 -9.53 -5.89 1.37
N ARG A 129 -8.73 -6.43 0.45
CA ARG A 129 -8.53 -7.88 0.33
C ARG A 129 -7.81 -8.47 1.52
N MET A 130 -6.78 -7.80 2.05
CA MET A 130 -6.03 -8.31 3.20
C MET A 130 -6.93 -8.40 4.43
N TYR A 131 -7.78 -7.38 4.65
CA TYR A 131 -8.79 -7.42 5.71
C TYR A 131 -9.80 -8.56 5.50
N ALA A 132 -10.30 -8.75 4.27
CA ALA A 132 -11.24 -9.81 3.94
C ALA A 132 -10.67 -11.21 4.20
N ASP A 133 -9.46 -11.47 3.73
CA ASP A 133 -8.78 -12.76 3.89
C ASP A 133 -8.54 -13.08 5.38
N ASN A 134 -8.10 -12.11 6.19
CA ASN A 134 -7.83 -12.29 7.62
C ASN A 134 -9.13 -12.49 8.44
N ASN A 135 -10.24 -11.89 8.02
CA ASN A 135 -11.54 -12.03 8.67
C ASN A 135 -12.44 -13.12 8.05
N LYS A 136 -11.93 -13.85 7.03
CA LYS A 136 -12.67 -14.92 6.32
C LYS A 136 -13.98 -14.44 5.71
N ILE A 137 -13.97 -13.24 5.14
CA ILE A 137 -15.12 -12.63 4.49
C ILE A 137 -15.07 -12.97 3.00
N SER A 138 -16.24 -13.31 2.45
CA SER A 138 -16.42 -13.64 1.03
C SER A 138 -17.25 -12.57 0.32
N VAL A 139 -17.06 -12.43 -0.99
CA VAL A 139 -17.96 -11.60 -1.81
C VAL A 139 -19.39 -12.13 -1.70
N GLY A 140 -20.31 -11.25 -1.39
CA GLY A 140 -21.71 -11.58 -1.10
C GLY A 140 -22.08 -11.57 0.38
N ASP A 141 -21.09 -11.62 1.29
CA ASP A 141 -21.33 -11.53 2.74
C ASP A 141 -21.83 -10.13 3.13
N THR A 142 -22.33 -10.03 4.36
CA THR A 142 -22.84 -8.78 4.91
C THR A 142 -22.04 -8.36 6.12
N LEU A 143 -21.46 -7.17 6.07
CA LEU A 143 -20.86 -6.49 7.21
C LEU A 143 -21.90 -5.66 7.95
N LYS A 144 -21.75 -5.54 9.27
CA LYS A 144 -22.70 -4.84 10.14
C LYS A 144 -21.99 -3.92 11.12
N SER A 145 -22.59 -2.76 11.35
CA SER A 145 -22.26 -1.83 12.44
C SER A 145 -23.59 -1.39 13.08
N GLY A 146 -23.99 -2.08 14.13
CA GLY A 146 -25.30 -1.87 14.76
C GLY A 146 -26.47 -2.10 13.78
N SER A 147 -27.22 -1.04 13.47
CA SER A 147 -28.34 -1.10 12.51
C SER A 147 -27.91 -1.01 11.05
N GLN A 148 -26.71 -0.50 10.77
CA GLN A 148 -26.19 -0.35 9.42
C GLN A 148 -25.68 -1.69 8.88
N LYS A 149 -25.92 -1.92 7.58
CA LYS A 149 -25.53 -3.17 6.91
C LYS A 149 -25.04 -2.86 5.51
N TRP A 150 -23.92 -3.49 5.13
CA TRP A 150 -23.37 -3.41 3.79
C TRP A 150 -23.14 -4.80 3.21
N LYS A 151 -23.59 -5.00 1.98
CA LYS A 151 -23.25 -6.18 1.20
C LYS A 151 -21.86 -6.00 0.60
N VAL A 152 -20.96 -6.94 0.84
CA VAL A 152 -19.65 -6.98 0.22
C VAL A 152 -19.81 -7.36 -1.25
N THR A 153 -19.48 -6.44 -2.16
CA THR A 153 -19.62 -6.65 -3.62
C THR A 153 -18.33 -6.98 -4.30
N GLY A 154 -17.19 -6.65 -3.68
CA GLY A 154 -15.88 -6.95 -4.24
C GLY A 154 -14.76 -6.75 -3.23
N PHE A 155 -13.60 -7.25 -3.62
CA PHE A 155 -12.35 -7.01 -2.92
C PHE A 155 -11.48 -6.03 -3.71
N VAL A 156 -10.92 -5.07 -2.98
CA VAL A 156 -10.11 -4.01 -3.54
C VAL A 156 -8.73 -3.96 -2.86
N ALA A 157 -7.79 -3.33 -3.51
CA ALA A 157 -6.60 -2.78 -2.88
C ALA A 157 -6.63 -1.26 -3.06
N LEU A 158 -6.54 -0.53 -1.96
CA LEU A 158 -6.39 0.91 -1.98
C LEU A 158 -4.89 1.22 -2.07
N SER A 159 -4.49 1.98 -3.07
CA SER A 159 -3.09 2.22 -3.38
C SER A 159 -2.34 3.00 -2.30
N ASP A 160 -3.05 3.82 -1.54
CA ASP A 160 -2.56 4.55 -0.37
C ASP A 160 -2.59 3.73 0.94
N TYR A 161 -3.02 2.44 0.85
CA TYR A 161 -3.03 1.46 1.95
C TYR A 161 -2.42 0.14 1.49
N SER A 162 -1.15 0.15 1.05
CA SER A 162 -0.42 -1.10 0.77
C SER A 162 -0.28 -1.97 2.02
N CYS A 163 -0.29 -1.35 3.20
CA CYS A 163 -0.43 -2.00 4.50
C CYS A 163 -1.50 -1.28 5.34
N LEU A 164 -2.27 -2.05 6.12
CA LEU A 164 -3.43 -1.56 6.87
C LEU A 164 -3.04 -0.93 8.22
N PHE A 165 -2.23 0.13 8.17
CA PHE A 165 -1.97 0.99 9.32
C PHE A 165 -3.18 1.87 9.62
N GLN A 166 -3.73 1.78 10.82
CA GLN A 166 -4.82 2.68 11.21
C GLN A 166 -4.30 4.09 11.46
N ASN A 167 -3.16 4.21 12.13
CA ASN A 167 -2.48 5.48 12.35
C ASN A 167 -1.03 5.40 11.87
N ASN A 168 -0.51 6.50 11.36
CA ASN A 168 0.87 6.55 10.84
C ASN A 168 1.95 6.33 11.92
N ASN A 169 1.61 6.44 13.21
CA ASN A 169 2.52 6.21 14.33
C ASN A 169 2.40 4.82 14.94
N ASP A 170 1.56 3.95 14.39
CA ASP A 170 1.43 2.58 14.88
C ASP A 170 2.71 1.80 14.56
N SER A 171 3.18 0.97 15.48
CA SER A 171 4.39 0.17 15.30
C SER A 171 4.19 -1.04 14.38
N MET A 172 2.95 -1.48 14.20
CA MET A 172 2.53 -2.58 13.33
C MET A 172 1.11 -2.33 12.83
N PHE A 173 0.83 -2.83 11.63
CA PHE A 173 -0.54 -2.88 11.11
C PHE A 173 -1.29 -4.11 11.63
N ASP A 174 -2.62 -4.04 11.73
CA ASP A 174 -3.48 -5.15 12.16
C ASP A 174 -4.66 -5.32 11.19
N ALA A 175 -4.46 -6.14 10.17
CA ALA A 175 -5.45 -6.42 9.15
C ALA A 175 -6.68 -7.24 9.66
N ILE A 176 -6.68 -7.68 10.92
CA ILE A 176 -7.86 -8.30 11.56
C ILE A 176 -8.73 -7.21 12.18
N LYS A 177 -8.11 -6.24 12.85
CA LYS A 177 -8.80 -5.20 13.63
C LYS A 177 -9.08 -3.93 12.86
N PHE A 178 -8.38 -3.70 11.76
CA PHE A 178 -8.56 -2.53 10.93
C PHE A 178 -8.66 -2.90 9.45
N GLY A 179 -9.62 -2.31 8.76
CA GLY A 179 -9.80 -2.44 7.32
C GLY A 179 -10.17 -1.13 6.68
N VAL A 180 -9.99 -1.07 5.36
CA VAL A 180 -10.40 0.06 4.52
C VAL A 180 -11.39 -0.41 3.46
N SER A 181 -12.27 0.49 3.04
CA SER A 181 -13.33 0.16 2.11
C SER A 181 -13.77 1.36 1.29
N VAL A 182 -14.45 1.08 0.19
CA VAL A 182 -15.10 2.10 -0.62
C VAL A 182 -16.60 1.81 -0.76
N VAL A 183 -17.38 2.88 -0.79
CA VAL A 183 -18.81 2.87 -1.02
C VAL A 183 -19.19 3.87 -2.12
N THR A 184 -20.42 3.88 -2.57
CA THR A 184 -20.89 4.91 -3.50
C THR A 184 -20.93 6.29 -2.83
N PRO A 185 -20.87 7.39 -3.59
CA PRO A 185 -21.01 8.74 -3.03
C PRO A 185 -22.32 8.90 -2.23
N GLU A 186 -23.42 8.36 -2.73
CA GLU A 186 -24.74 8.42 -2.08
C GLU A 186 -24.75 7.69 -0.74
N GLU A 187 -24.11 6.50 -0.68
CA GLU A 187 -23.98 5.77 0.59
C GLU A 187 -23.11 6.57 1.57
N PHE A 188 -21.98 7.10 1.13
CA PHE A 188 -21.08 7.88 1.98
C PHE A 188 -21.78 9.11 2.59
N GLU A 189 -22.59 9.81 1.80
CA GLU A 189 -23.37 10.97 2.25
C GLU A 189 -24.50 10.59 3.21
N SER A 190 -25.02 9.36 3.15
CA SER A 190 -26.04 8.86 4.06
C SER A 190 -25.53 8.47 5.45
N LEU A 191 -24.20 8.27 5.59
CA LEU A 191 -23.55 7.93 6.85
C LEU A 191 -23.55 9.12 7.81
N ASN A 192 -23.25 8.86 9.09
CA ASN A 192 -23.21 9.91 10.11
C ASN A 192 -22.10 10.93 9.83
N GLN A 193 -22.47 12.05 9.25
CA GLN A 193 -21.54 13.13 8.83
C GLN A 193 -20.84 13.81 10.01
N ASP A 194 -21.33 13.68 11.25
CA ASP A 194 -20.65 14.20 12.45
C ASP A 194 -19.33 13.48 12.73
N LYS A 195 -19.16 12.27 12.17
CA LYS A 195 -17.93 11.48 12.30
C LYS A 195 -16.93 11.71 11.17
N ILE A 196 -17.25 12.55 10.19
CA ILE A 196 -16.42 12.73 9.00
C ILE A 196 -15.03 13.28 9.37
N GLN A 197 -14.02 12.66 8.82
CA GLN A 197 -12.63 13.13 8.91
C GLN A 197 -12.30 13.88 7.62
N TYR A 198 -12.02 15.17 7.76
CA TYR A 198 -11.68 16.04 6.62
C TYR A 198 -10.20 15.85 6.27
N SER A 199 -9.94 14.80 5.51
CA SER A 199 -8.62 14.47 4.98
C SER A 199 -8.48 14.97 3.55
N TYR A 200 -7.34 15.57 3.24
CA TYR A 200 -7.01 16.04 1.91
C TYR A 200 -5.71 15.38 1.46
N SER A 201 -5.71 14.89 0.24
CA SER A 201 -4.51 14.44 -0.46
C SER A 201 -3.95 15.58 -1.28
N TRP A 202 -2.64 15.66 -1.45
CA TRP A 202 -2.03 16.59 -2.39
C TRP A 202 -1.14 15.89 -3.40
N VAL A 203 -0.97 16.54 -4.54
CA VAL A 203 0.03 16.21 -5.56
C VAL A 203 0.79 17.47 -5.90
N TYR A 204 2.11 17.37 -6.02
CA TYR A 204 2.94 18.49 -6.45
C TYR A 204 2.71 18.79 -7.94
N ASP A 205 2.53 20.07 -8.30
CA ASP A 205 2.43 20.49 -9.71
C ASP A 205 3.72 20.23 -10.49
N LYS A 206 4.84 20.14 -9.76
CA LYS A 206 6.15 19.76 -10.29
C LYS A 206 6.81 18.77 -9.35
N GLU A 207 7.12 17.60 -9.87
CA GLU A 207 7.80 16.56 -9.11
C GLU A 207 9.12 17.05 -8.51
N PRO A 208 9.41 16.71 -7.24
CA PRO A 208 10.70 16.99 -6.62
C PRO A 208 11.82 16.21 -7.32
N LYS A 209 12.97 16.84 -7.57
CA LYS A 209 14.09 16.20 -8.27
C LYS A 209 14.88 15.21 -7.41
N ASN A 210 14.73 15.28 -6.11
CA ASN A 210 15.40 14.44 -5.12
C ASN A 210 14.75 14.60 -3.75
N GLU A 211 15.05 13.68 -2.83
CA GLU A 211 14.55 13.63 -1.45
C GLU A 211 14.73 14.95 -0.67
N LYS A 212 15.87 15.63 -0.85
CA LYS A 212 16.13 16.92 -0.17
C LYS A 212 15.17 18.01 -0.63
N GLN A 213 14.85 18.04 -1.92
CA GLN A 213 13.90 18.98 -2.47
C GLN A 213 12.47 18.63 -2.02
N GLU A 214 12.12 17.35 -2.05
CA GLU A 214 10.83 16.84 -1.58
C GLU A 214 10.58 17.23 -0.12
N LYS A 215 11.54 16.96 0.75
CA LYS A 215 11.48 17.35 2.16
C LYS A 215 11.27 18.86 2.33
N LYS A 216 12.03 19.68 1.58
CA LYS A 216 11.85 21.13 1.64
C LYS A 216 10.46 21.56 1.16
N MET A 217 9.99 21.02 0.03
CA MET A 217 8.66 21.35 -0.51
C MET A 217 7.55 20.96 0.47
N SER A 218 7.67 19.83 1.15
CA SER A 218 6.71 19.42 2.16
C SER A 218 6.75 20.29 3.42
N GLU A 219 7.93 20.73 3.85
CA GLU A 219 8.08 21.68 4.97
C GLU A 219 7.47 23.05 4.63
N ASP A 220 7.75 23.58 3.43
CA ASP A 220 7.19 24.84 2.94
C ASP A 220 5.64 24.76 2.84
N LEU A 221 5.11 23.62 2.35
CA LEU A 221 3.67 23.38 2.30
C LEU A 221 3.03 23.29 3.69
N MET A 222 3.68 22.62 4.63
CA MET A 222 3.18 22.51 6.02
C MET A 222 3.08 23.88 6.68
N GLU A 223 4.05 24.78 6.44
CA GLU A 223 4.03 26.15 6.94
C GLU A 223 2.86 26.95 6.32
N ALA A 224 2.69 26.88 5.00
CA ALA A 224 1.59 27.52 4.30
C ALA A 224 0.20 27.03 4.75
N LEU A 225 0.06 25.71 4.98
CA LEU A 225 -1.16 25.14 5.54
C LEU A 225 -1.45 25.65 6.95
N GLY A 226 -0.40 25.78 7.80
CA GLY A 226 -0.55 26.30 9.16
C GLY A 226 -1.04 27.75 9.23
N GLU A 227 -0.83 28.55 8.19
CA GLU A 227 -1.36 29.92 8.08
C GLU A 227 -2.85 29.95 7.73
N GLU A 228 -3.35 28.95 6.98
CA GLU A 228 -4.71 28.92 6.44
C GLU A 228 -5.68 28.08 7.26
N VAL A 229 -5.20 26.99 7.89
CA VAL A 229 -6.05 25.98 8.54
C VAL A 229 -5.46 25.44 9.83
N THR A 230 -6.31 24.86 10.67
CA THR A 230 -5.84 24.12 11.87
C THR A 230 -5.60 22.67 11.50
N LEU A 231 -4.32 22.29 11.37
CA LEU A 231 -3.91 20.93 11.09
C LEU A 231 -4.12 19.99 12.28
N GLU A 232 -4.60 18.78 12.02
CA GLU A 232 -4.63 17.66 12.96
C GLU A 232 -3.51 16.64 12.66
N SER A 233 -3.20 16.46 11.38
CA SER A 233 -2.07 15.66 10.92
C SER A 233 -1.55 16.19 9.60
N PHE A 234 -0.26 15.93 9.34
CA PHE A 234 0.40 16.20 8.06
C PHE A 234 1.39 15.06 7.79
N VAL A 235 1.19 14.34 6.71
CA VAL A 235 1.92 13.11 6.38
C VAL A 235 2.37 13.14 4.93
N PRO A 236 3.61 13.58 4.64
CA PRO A 236 4.20 13.40 3.33
C PRO A 236 4.28 11.92 2.95
N GLN A 237 4.22 11.60 1.67
CA GLN A 237 4.25 10.22 1.16
C GLN A 237 5.41 9.41 1.72
N TYR A 238 6.63 9.96 1.74
CA TYR A 238 7.84 9.30 2.25
C TYR A 238 7.81 9.00 3.76
N LEU A 239 6.86 9.57 4.51
CA LEU A 239 6.60 9.27 5.93
C LEU A 239 5.32 8.47 6.14
N ASN A 240 4.58 8.15 5.08
CA ASN A 240 3.33 7.41 5.18
C ASN A 240 3.58 5.89 5.20
N GLN A 241 3.57 5.30 6.40
CA GLN A 241 3.81 3.86 6.58
C GLN A 241 2.81 2.99 5.80
N ALA A 242 1.57 3.43 5.64
CA ALA A 242 0.59 2.67 4.88
C ALA A 242 0.97 2.55 3.39
N ILE A 243 1.77 3.49 2.86
CA ILE A 243 2.28 3.47 1.49
C ILE A 243 3.67 2.82 1.44
N THR A 244 4.62 3.25 2.29
CA THR A 244 6.05 2.95 2.13
C THR A 244 6.46 1.59 2.70
N PHE A 245 5.75 1.06 3.71
CA PHE A 245 6.16 -0.14 4.43
C PHE A 245 6.46 -1.33 3.52
N THR A 246 5.62 -1.59 2.51
CA THR A 246 5.82 -2.70 1.56
C THR A 246 7.09 -2.50 0.73
N GLY A 247 7.37 -1.28 0.28
CA GLY A 247 8.58 -0.97 -0.48
C GLY A 247 9.85 -1.12 0.34
N ASP A 248 9.83 -0.66 1.59
CA ASP A 248 10.95 -0.74 2.53
C ASP A 248 11.27 -2.20 2.89
N ASP A 249 10.25 -3.02 3.10
CA ASP A 249 10.38 -4.45 3.39
C ASP A 249 11.02 -5.19 2.21
N MET A 250 10.50 -5.01 0.99
CA MET A 250 11.09 -5.58 -0.23
C MET A 250 12.54 -5.13 -0.45
N GLY A 251 12.85 -3.86 -0.18
CA GLY A 251 14.21 -3.32 -0.27
C GLY A 251 15.16 -3.98 0.73
N SER A 252 14.71 -4.22 1.95
CA SER A 252 15.45 -4.89 3.01
C SER A 252 15.76 -6.35 2.66
N ASP A 253 14.79 -7.08 2.14
CA ASP A 253 14.94 -8.47 1.71
C ASP A 253 15.98 -8.59 0.59
N ARG A 254 15.93 -7.69 -0.39
CA ARG A 254 16.90 -7.64 -1.48
C ARG A 254 18.32 -7.35 -0.98
N ALA A 255 18.48 -6.42 -0.03
CA ALA A 255 19.79 -6.10 0.55
C ALA A 255 20.35 -7.31 1.32
N MET A 256 19.54 -8.02 2.10
CA MET A 256 19.93 -9.20 2.85
C MET A 256 20.41 -10.33 1.92
N ILE A 257 19.70 -10.62 0.85
CA ILE A 257 20.09 -11.67 -0.11
C ILE A 257 21.34 -11.27 -0.87
N THR A 258 21.48 -10.00 -1.25
CA THR A 258 22.70 -9.51 -1.89
C THR A 258 23.90 -9.68 -0.98
N MET A 259 23.78 -9.42 0.33
CA MET A 259 24.86 -9.68 1.31
C MET A 259 25.25 -11.15 1.41
N LEU A 260 24.29 -12.08 1.26
CA LEU A 260 24.58 -13.53 1.32
C LEU A 260 25.29 -14.05 0.06
N LEU A 261 25.32 -13.27 -1.02
CA LEU A 261 25.98 -13.64 -2.28
C LEU A 261 27.44 -13.18 -2.35
N TYR A 262 27.90 -12.32 -1.44
CA TYR A 262 29.28 -11.84 -1.32
C TYR A 262 29.97 -12.39 -0.08
#